data_f5e80965480b3fbd1eca6efaa5bd1424
#
_entry.id   f5e80965480b3fbd1eca6efaa5bd1424
#
_cell.length_a   1.000
_cell.length_b   1.000
_cell.length_c   1.000
_cell.angle_alpha   90.00
_cell.angle_beta   90.00
_cell.angle_gamma   90.00
#
_symmetry.space_group_name_H-M   'P 1'
#
loop_
_entity.id
_entity.type
_entity.pdbx_description
1 polymer ?
#
loop_
_entity_poly.entity_id
_entity_poly.type
_entity_poly.pdbx_seq_one_letter_code
_entity_poly.pdbx_strand_id
1 'polypeptide(L)'
;MQGGGEIRELLEGILARYADARAGEPFGEEHPLWGAFKGLRQALSAHPAVRAVPTLRVSWSAGFGTWAKVPWVALLDTRETTNVREGVFCALLFRQDTSAVYLALCQGASEPRRQVGREIARTLLRSRAAGLRALCDPLPELGFALDDGMDLRADAAPIAD
;
A
#
# COMPACT_ATOMS: atom_id res chain seq x y z
N MET A 1 -20.52 13.56 0.09
CA MET A 1 -19.51 13.79 1.13
C MET A 1 -19.51 12.76 2.28
N GLN A 2 -20.25 11.67 2.17
CA GLN A 2 -20.31 10.65 3.25
C GLN A 2 -19.15 9.63 3.26
N GLY A 3 -18.45 9.42 2.16
CA GLY A 3 -17.41 8.39 2.10
C GLY A 3 -16.06 8.72 2.77
N GLY A 4 -15.76 9.98 3.01
CA GLY A 4 -14.46 10.36 3.61
C GLY A 4 -14.37 10.11 5.12
N GLY A 5 -15.48 10.23 5.84
CA GLY A 5 -15.56 9.95 7.28
C GLY A 5 -15.34 8.47 7.58
N GLU A 6 -16.03 7.59 6.85
CA GLU A 6 -15.92 6.13 7.02
C GLU A 6 -14.50 5.61 6.74
N ILE A 7 -13.87 6.08 5.66
CA ILE A 7 -12.48 5.70 5.34
C ILE A 7 -11.55 6.13 6.47
N ARG A 8 -11.70 7.35 6.98
CA ARG A 8 -10.90 7.86 8.10
C ARG A 8 -11.06 6.99 9.35
N GLU A 9 -12.29 6.70 9.75
CA GLU A 9 -12.58 5.87 10.93
C GLU A 9 -11.95 4.47 10.82
N LEU A 10 -12.02 3.87 9.63
CA LEU A 10 -11.41 2.55 9.36
C LEU A 10 -9.87 2.63 9.43
N LEU A 11 -9.25 3.67 8.87
CA LEU A 11 -7.80 3.88 8.96
C LEU A 11 -7.36 4.09 10.41
N GLU A 12 -8.03 4.94 11.17
CA GLU A 12 -7.74 5.20 12.57
C GLU A 12 -7.92 3.95 13.42
N GLY A 13 -8.97 3.16 13.17
CA GLY A 13 -9.21 1.89 13.85
C GLY A 13 -8.12 0.84 13.60
N ILE A 14 -7.60 0.75 12.36
CA ILE A 14 -6.48 -0.12 12.04
C ILE A 14 -5.20 0.37 12.73
N LEU A 15 -4.88 1.66 12.65
CA LEU A 15 -3.69 2.24 13.28
C LEU A 15 -3.69 2.04 14.80
N ALA A 16 -4.85 2.17 15.45
CA ALA A 16 -4.98 2.03 16.90
C ALA A 16 -4.74 0.60 17.41
N ARG A 17 -4.95 -0.44 16.59
CA ARG A 17 -4.99 -1.83 17.05
C ARG A 17 -3.93 -2.75 16.44
N TYR A 18 -3.38 -2.38 15.29
CA TYR A 18 -2.55 -3.28 14.51
C TYR A 18 -1.23 -3.65 15.20
N ALA A 19 -0.59 -2.71 15.90
CA ALA A 19 0.66 -2.97 16.61
C ALA A 19 0.48 -4.02 17.72
N ASP A 20 -0.59 -3.90 18.51
CA ASP A 20 -0.90 -4.82 19.61
C ASP A 20 -1.26 -6.22 19.06
N ALA A 21 -2.08 -6.27 18.02
CA ALA A 21 -2.42 -7.53 17.36
C ALA A 21 -1.18 -8.25 16.85
N ARG A 22 -0.30 -7.53 16.16
CA ARG A 22 0.95 -8.10 15.66
C ARG A 22 1.89 -8.57 16.78
N ALA A 23 1.88 -7.91 17.94
CA ALA A 23 2.74 -8.24 19.05
C ALA A 23 2.36 -9.53 19.78
N GLY A 24 1.07 -9.89 19.81
CA GLY A 24 0.64 -11.01 20.65
C GLY A 24 -0.66 -11.71 20.27
N GLU A 25 -1.37 -11.27 19.25
CA GLU A 25 -2.65 -11.88 18.87
C GLU A 25 -2.50 -12.83 17.65
N PRO A 26 -3.28 -13.92 17.62
CA PRO A 26 -3.24 -14.87 16.49
C PRO A 26 -3.59 -14.21 15.16
N PHE A 27 -2.81 -14.51 14.12
CA PHE A 27 -3.12 -14.13 12.76
C PHE A 27 -4.24 -15.02 12.20
N GLY A 28 -5.27 -14.42 11.61
CA GLY A 28 -6.34 -15.19 10.99
C GLY A 28 -7.56 -14.37 10.60
N GLU A 29 -8.43 -14.98 9.81
CA GLU A 29 -9.63 -14.34 9.27
C GLU A 29 -10.67 -14.02 10.33
N GLU A 30 -10.65 -14.70 11.46
CA GLU A 30 -11.53 -14.48 12.61
C GLU A 30 -11.16 -13.21 13.40
N HIS A 31 -9.95 -12.66 13.16
CA HIS A 31 -9.50 -11.48 13.88
C HIS A 31 -10.25 -10.22 13.45
N PRO A 32 -10.68 -9.32 14.38
CA PRO A 32 -11.44 -8.11 14.03
C PRO A 32 -10.77 -7.19 13.01
N LEU A 33 -9.43 -7.14 12.98
CA LEU A 33 -8.70 -6.38 11.98
C LEU A 33 -8.94 -6.88 10.54
N TRP A 34 -9.25 -8.17 10.37
CA TRP A 34 -9.62 -8.70 9.05
C TRP A 34 -10.89 -8.02 8.52
N GLY A 35 -11.88 -7.83 9.40
CA GLY A 35 -13.09 -7.08 9.10
C GLY A 35 -12.81 -5.61 8.78
N ALA A 36 -11.89 -4.98 9.53
CA ALA A 36 -11.47 -3.60 9.28
C ALA A 36 -10.82 -3.41 7.91
N PHE A 37 -9.90 -4.30 7.51
CA PHE A 37 -9.30 -4.27 6.16
C PHE A 37 -10.31 -4.56 5.06
N LYS A 38 -11.22 -5.52 5.25
CA LYS A 38 -12.33 -5.78 4.31
C LYS A 38 -13.23 -4.55 4.18
N GLY A 39 -13.58 -3.89 5.28
CA GLY A 39 -14.37 -2.66 5.30
C GLY A 39 -13.66 -1.53 4.56
N LEU A 40 -12.38 -1.32 4.82
CA LEU A 40 -11.59 -0.30 4.13
C LEU A 40 -11.53 -0.56 2.61
N ARG A 41 -11.34 -1.82 2.20
CA ARG A 41 -11.41 -2.20 0.78
C ARG A 41 -12.76 -1.85 0.17
N GLN A 42 -13.86 -2.14 0.86
CA GLN A 42 -15.22 -1.85 0.38
C GLN A 42 -15.46 -0.34 0.28
N ALA A 43 -15.10 0.42 1.31
CA ALA A 43 -15.26 1.87 1.34
C ALA A 43 -14.44 2.56 0.22
N LEU A 44 -13.20 2.13 0.00
CA LEU A 44 -12.37 2.62 -1.10
C LEU A 44 -12.96 2.24 -2.47
N SER A 45 -13.44 1.00 -2.65
CA SER A 45 -14.07 0.55 -3.90
C SER A 45 -15.36 1.31 -4.20
N ALA A 46 -16.07 1.76 -3.18
CA ALA A 46 -17.29 2.56 -3.31
C ALA A 46 -17.02 4.05 -3.51
N HIS A 47 -15.80 4.52 -3.22
CA HIS A 47 -15.44 5.93 -3.32
C HIS A 47 -15.60 6.46 -4.75
N PRO A 48 -16.21 7.64 -4.96
CA PRO A 48 -16.48 8.16 -6.30
C PRO A 48 -15.25 8.24 -7.22
N ALA A 49 -14.10 8.65 -6.69
CA ALA A 49 -12.87 8.73 -7.46
C ALA A 49 -12.36 7.36 -7.95
N VAL A 50 -12.57 6.30 -7.16
CA VAL A 50 -12.20 4.92 -7.56
C VAL A 50 -13.21 4.38 -8.56
N ARG A 51 -14.50 4.62 -8.35
CA ARG A 51 -15.56 4.20 -9.28
C ARG A 51 -15.50 4.92 -10.63
N ALA A 52 -14.95 6.13 -10.68
CA ALA A 52 -14.75 6.88 -11.92
C ALA A 52 -13.75 6.19 -12.88
N VAL A 53 -12.93 5.27 -12.37
CA VAL A 53 -11.98 4.50 -13.17
C VAL A 53 -12.34 3.01 -13.10
N PRO A 54 -13.14 2.48 -14.05
CA PRO A 54 -13.71 1.12 -13.97
C PRO A 54 -12.68 -0.01 -13.94
N THR A 55 -11.45 0.28 -14.33
CA THR A 55 -10.32 -0.67 -14.34
C THR A 55 -9.60 -0.76 -12.99
N LEU A 56 -9.89 0.15 -12.03
CA LEU A 56 -9.30 0.06 -10.70
C LEU A 56 -9.90 -1.11 -9.89
N ARG A 57 -9.01 -1.81 -9.21
CA ARG A 57 -9.33 -2.87 -8.25
C ARG A 57 -8.63 -2.58 -6.94
N VAL A 58 -9.34 -2.77 -5.83
CA VAL A 58 -8.78 -2.61 -4.50
C VAL A 58 -8.43 -3.97 -3.92
N SER A 59 -7.17 -4.14 -3.54
CA SER A 59 -6.63 -5.34 -2.90
C SER A 59 -5.95 -4.95 -1.59
N TRP A 60 -5.76 -5.90 -0.69
CA TRP A 60 -5.10 -5.63 0.59
C TRP A 60 -4.38 -6.87 1.12
N SER A 61 -3.45 -6.65 2.02
CA SER A 61 -2.82 -7.71 2.80
C SER A 61 -2.43 -7.20 4.18
N ALA A 62 -2.74 -7.99 5.18
CA ALA A 62 -2.25 -7.82 6.55
C ALA A 62 -1.16 -8.86 6.89
N GLY A 63 -0.72 -9.65 5.91
CA GLY A 63 0.30 -10.68 6.05
C GLY A 63 -0.09 -12.01 5.41
N PHE A 64 0.77 -13.00 5.57
CA PHE A 64 0.54 -14.36 5.12
C PHE A 64 1.05 -15.33 6.18
N GLY A 65 0.14 -16.06 6.83
CA GLY A 65 0.45 -16.94 7.96
C GLY A 65 0.88 -16.22 9.24
N THR A 66 1.29 -14.96 9.15
CA THR A 66 1.65 -14.08 10.25
C THR A 66 1.35 -12.63 9.88
N TRP A 67 1.23 -11.76 10.89
CA TRP A 67 1.01 -10.34 10.68
C TRP A 67 2.18 -9.68 9.95
N ALA A 68 1.89 -8.95 8.88
CA ALA A 68 2.88 -8.16 8.15
C ALA A 68 3.46 -7.04 9.02
N LYS A 69 4.75 -6.71 8.85
CA LYS A 69 5.35 -5.52 9.46
C LYS A 69 4.73 -4.25 8.91
N VAL A 70 4.46 -4.22 7.62
CA VAL A 70 3.83 -3.10 6.90
C VAL A 70 2.64 -3.67 6.15
N PRO A 71 1.43 -3.66 6.74
CA PRO A 71 0.23 -4.02 6.01
C PRO A 71 -0.11 -2.93 4.98
N TRP A 72 -0.89 -3.29 3.97
CA TRP A 72 -1.18 -2.39 2.88
C TRP A 72 -2.56 -2.59 2.26
N VAL A 73 -3.06 -1.53 1.62
CA VAL A 73 -4.22 -1.59 0.73
C VAL A 73 -3.83 -0.93 -0.59
N ALA A 74 -3.89 -1.69 -1.68
CA ALA A 74 -3.46 -1.24 -3.00
C ALA A 74 -4.65 -0.99 -3.94
N LEU A 75 -4.51 0.04 -4.78
CA LEU A 75 -5.40 0.35 -5.89
C LEU A 75 -4.64 0.02 -7.18
N LEU A 76 -5.05 -1.05 -7.83
CA LEU A 76 -4.42 -1.61 -9.02
C LEU A 76 -5.26 -1.25 -10.25
N ASP A 77 -4.66 -0.59 -11.22
CA ASP A 77 -5.29 -0.47 -12.54
C ASP A 77 -4.98 -1.72 -13.35
N THR A 78 -6.01 -2.49 -13.69
CA THR A 78 -5.86 -3.78 -14.39
C THR A 78 -5.28 -3.66 -15.80
N ARG A 79 -5.20 -2.44 -16.34
CA ARG A 79 -4.48 -2.17 -17.60
C ARG A 79 -2.96 -2.12 -17.40
N GLU A 80 -2.50 -1.83 -16.19
CA GLU A 80 -1.09 -1.76 -15.82
C GLU A 80 -0.63 -3.04 -15.11
N THR A 81 -1.33 -3.43 -14.04
CA THR A 81 -1.00 -4.64 -13.28
C THR A 81 -2.21 -5.19 -12.53
N THR A 82 -2.21 -6.49 -12.30
CA THR A 82 -3.21 -7.19 -11.48
C THR A 82 -2.66 -7.64 -10.14
N ASN A 83 -1.38 -7.41 -9.86
CA ASN A 83 -0.74 -7.78 -8.59
C ASN A 83 0.35 -6.77 -8.17
N VAL A 84 0.68 -6.77 -6.88
CA VAL A 84 1.66 -5.84 -6.29
C VAL A 84 3.13 -6.24 -6.49
N ARG A 85 3.41 -7.35 -7.16
CA ARG A 85 4.79 -7.83 -7.39
C ARG A 85 5.47 -7.13 -8.53
N GLU A 86 4.69 -6.52 -9.43
CA GLU A 86 5.17 -5.84 -10.64
C GLU A 86 4.28 -4.64 -10.98
N GLY A 87 4.70 -3.84 -11.95
CA GLY A 87 3.97 -2.68 -12.45
C GLY A 87 3.95 -1.51 -11.47
N VAL A 88 3.04 -0.58 -11.72
CA VAL A 88 2.85 0.66 -10.96
C VAL A 88 1.43 0.70 -10.39
N PHE A 89 1.30 1.09 -9.13
CA PHE A 89 0.00 1.15 -8.45
C PHE A 89 0.04 2.15 -7.29
N CYS A 90 -1.12 2.64 -6.86
CA CYS A 90 -1.24 3.40 -5.63
C CYS A 90 -1.44 2.46 -4.45
N ALA A 91 -0.89 2.79 -3.30
CA ALA A 91 -1.12 2.02 -2.08
C ALA A 91 -1.17 2.90 -0.83
N LEU A 92 -2.03 2.49 0.11
CA LEU A 92 -1.97 2.87 1.50
C LEU A 92 -1.00 1.91 2.19
N LEU A 93 0.10 2.43 2.70
CA LEU A 93 1.14 1.69 3.41
C LEU A 93 1.13 2.11 4.88
N PHE A 94 0.83 1.18 5.76
CA PHE A 94 0.79 1.45 7.20
C PHE A 94 2.19 1.31 7.78
N ARG A 95 2.66 2.34 8.49
CA ARG A 95 3.95 2.26 9.18
C ARG A 95 3.96 1.10 10.17
N GLN A 96 5.13 0.50 10.36
CA GLN A 96 5.30 -0.62 11.29
C GLN A 96 4.94 -0.25 12.73
N ASP A 97 5.20 0.99 13.13
CA ASP A 97 4.87 1.54 14.47
C ASP A 97 3.44 2.06 14.59
N THR A 98 2.63 1.92 13.55
CA THR A 98 1.23 2.37 13.43
C THR A 98 1.01 3.86 13.69
N SER A 99 2.05 4.69 13.63
CA SER A 99 1.95 6.13 13.86
C SER A 99 1.42 6.90 12.65
N ALA A 100 1.42 6.29 11.45
CA ALA A 100 0.96 6.91 10.22
C ALA A 100 0.61 5.89 9.14
N VAL A 101 -0.16 6.35 8.16
CA VAL A 101 -0.38 5.66 6.88
C VAL A 101 0.02 6.59 5.75
N TYR A 102 0.75 6.06 4.77
CA TYR A 102 1.14 6.78 3.57
C TYR A 102 0.26 6.37 2.39
N LEU A 103 -0.26 7.35 1.65
CA LEU A 103 -0.75 7.13 0.29
C LEU A 103 0.40 7.39 -0.67
N ALA A 104 0.84 6.37 -1.35
CA ALA A 104 2.03 6.43 -2.21
C ALA A 104 1.78 5.81 -3.58
N LEU A 105 2.46 6.35 -4.60
CA LEU A 105 2.62 5.68 -5.88
C LEU A 105 3.78 4.70 -5.75
N CYS A 106 3.51 3.42 -5.93
CA CYS A 106 4.41 2.32 -5.68
C CYS A 106 4.79 1.59 -6.98
N GLN A 107 5.91 0.88 -6.93
CA GLN A 107 6.30 -0.07 -7.97
C GLN A 107 6.48 -1.45 -7.36
N GLY A 108 5.96 -2.47 -8.03
CA GLY A 108 6.23 -3.86 -7.69
C GLY A 108 7.70 -4.19 -7.96
N ALA A 109 8.40 -4.71 -6.95
CA ALA A 109 9.83 -4.97 -7.03
C ALA A 109 10.18 -6.46 -7.05
N SER A 110 9.29 -7.34 -6.62
CA SER A 110 9.58 -8.77 -6.47
C SER A 110 9.81 -9.44 -7.83
N GLU A 111 8.95 -9.18 -8.79
CA GLU A 111 9.06 -9.78 -10.12
C GLU A 111 10.28 -9.25 -10.91
N PRO A 112 10.56 -7.93 -10.99
CA PRO A 112 11.80 -7.44 -11.58
C PRO A 112 13.06 -8.04 -10.93
N ARG A 113 13.10 -8.17 -9.59
CA ARG A 113 14.24 -8.77 -8.89
C ARG A 113 14.45 -10.23 -9.26
N ARG A 114 13.36 -10.98 -9.41
CA ARG A 114 13.41 -12.40 -9.84
C ARG A 114 13.93 -12.54 -11.27
N GLN A 115 13.53 -11.63 -12.17
CA GLN A 115 13.87 -11.70 -13.59
C GLN A 115 15.31 -11.28 -13.89
N VAL A 116 15.79 -10.19 -13.30
CA VAL A 116 17.07 -9.57 -13.66
C VAL A 116 18.05 -9.40 -12.48
N GLY A 117 17.71 -9.92 -11.31
CA GLY A 117 18.51 -9.78 -10.10
C GLY A 117 18.35 -8.42 -9.42
N ARG A 118 18.83 -8.33 -8.16
CA ARG A 118 18.59 -7.20 -7.26
C ARG A 118 19.17 -5.88 -7.78
N GLU A 119 20.40 -5.87 -8.24
CA GLU A 119 21.11 -4.65 -8.65
C GLU A 119 20.51 -4.04 -9.92
N ILE A 120 20.26 -4.87 -10.94
CA ILE A 120 19.67 -4.41 -12.22
C ILE A 120 18.24 -3.94 -11.95
N ALA A 121 17.44 -4.70 -11.20
CA ALA A 121 16.08 -4.31 -10.85
C ALA A 121 16.05 -2.96 -10.12
N ARG A 122 16.97 -2.73 -9.16
CA ARG A 122 17.08 -1.46 -8.43
C ARG A 122 17.32 -0.28 -9.37
N THR A 123 18.22 -0.44 -10.34
CA THR A 123 18.53 0.59 -11.35
C THR A 123 17.31 0.87 -12.23
N LEU A 124 16.64 -0.17 -12.72
CA LEU A 124 15.42 -0.03 -13.53
C LEU A 124 14.28 0.66 -12.78
N LEU A 125 14.03 0.25 -11.54
CA LEU A 125 12.97 0.83 -10.71
C LEU A 125 13.25 2.30 -10.36
N ARG A 126 14.51 2.68 -10.11
CA ARG A 126 14.91 4.08 -9.90
C ARG A 126 14.71 4.93 -11.15
N SER A 127 15.12 4.42 -12.32
CA SER A 127 14.91 5.12 -13.60
C SER A 127 13.43 5.34 -13.88
N ARG A 128 12.60 4.32 -13.66
CA ARG A 128 11.14 4.43 -13.80
C ARG A 128 10.56 5.44 -12.82
N ALA A 129 10.99 5.44 -11.56
CA ALA A 129 10.53 6.41 -10.55
C ALA A 129 10.82 7.85 -10.98
N ALA A 130 12.00 8.12 -11.53
CA ALA A 130 12.33 9.44 -12.05
C ALA A 130 11.40 9.88 -13.19
N GLY A 131 11.11 8.98 -14.12
CA GLY A 131 10.16 9.23 -15.22
C GLY A 131 8.73 9.47 -14.71
N LEU A 132 8.26 8.67 -13.75
CA LEU A 132 6.94 8.84 -13.14
C LEU A 132 6.81 10.18 -12.42
N ARG A 133 7.83 10.61 -11.67
CA ARG A 133 7.84 11.92 -11.00
C ARG A 133 7.70 13.08 -11.99
N ALA A 134 8.35 13.00 -13.12
CA ALA A 134 8.23 14.01 -14.17
C ALA A 134 6.80 14.10 -14.76
N LEU A 135 6.03 13.02 -14.72
CA LEU A 135 4.63 12.99 -15.14
C LEU A 135 3.66 13.44 -14.04
N CYS A 136 4.11 13.45 -12.78
CA CYS A 136 3.30 13.76 -11.60
C CYS A 136 3.46 15.23 -11.13
N ASP A 137 3.91 16.12 -12.00
CA ASP A 137 4.22 17.51 -11.72
C ASP A 137 3.13 18.29 -10.93
N PRO A 138 1.83 18.08 -11.16
CA PRO A 138 0.79 18.76 -10.38
C PRO A 138 0.60 18.27 -8.94
N LEU A 139 1.13 17.11 -8.57
CA LEU A 139 0.87 16.50 -7.26
C LEU A 139 1.41 17.29 -6.05
N PRO A 140 2.56 18.00 -6.12
CA PRO A 140 3.02 18.85 -5.01
C PRO A 140 2.02 19.93 -4.61
N GLU A 141 1.27 20.50 -5.55
CA GLU A 141 0.22 21.48 -5.27
C GLU A 141 -0.92 20.90 -4.43
N LEU A 142 -1.08 19.56 -4.46
CA LEU A 142 -2.04 18.79 -3.66
C LEU A 142 -1.44 18.26 -2.36
N GLY A 143 -0.20 18.63 -2.03
CA GLY A 143 0.48 18.24 -0.80
C GLY A 143 1.27 16.92 -0.87
N PHE A 144 1.48 16.34 -2.06
CA PHE A 144 2.32 15.16 -2.22
C PHE A 144 3.80 15.53 -2.36
N ALA A 145 4.68 14.73 -1.76
CA ALA A 145 6.12 14.83 -1.98
C ALA A 145 6.54 13.94 -3.17
N LEU A 146 7.39 14.47 -4.06
CA LEU A 146 7.95 13.75 -5.20
C LEU A 146 9.38 13.27 -4.88
N ASP A 147 9.55 12.53 -3.79
CA ASP A 147 10.84 12.06 -3.30
C ASP A 147 10.82 10.59 -2.87
N ASP A 148 11.92 10.10 -2.31
CA ASP A 148 12.06 8.76 -1.72
C ASP A 148 11.92 8.78 -0.19
N GLY A 149 11.45 9.88 0.40
CA GLY A 149 11.48 10.15 1.83
C GLY A 149 10.47 9.40 2.69
N MET A 150 9.76 8.42 2.15
CA MET A 150 8.79 7.62 2.91
C MET A 150 9.49 6.72 3.93
N ASP A 151 9.28 7.02 5.21
CA ASP A 151 9.79 6.22 6.34
C ASP A 151 8.71 5.30 6.90
N LEU A 152 8.75 4.03 6.52
CA LEU A 152 7.82 3.01 7.01
C LEU A 152 8.17 2.44 8.39
N ARG A 153 9.28 2.90 8.98
CA ARG A 153 9.82 2.34 10.25
C ARG A 153 9.95 0.81 10.21
N ALA A 154 10.01 0.25 9.03
CA ALA A 154 10.27 -1.17 8.86
C ALA A 154 11.71 -1.44 9.25
N ASP A 155 11.92 -2.26 10.29
CA ASP A 155 13.24 -2.75 10.59
C ASP A 155 13.86 -3.30 9.31
N ALA A 156 15.15 -3.03 9.10
CA ALA A 156 15.91 -3.51 7.95
C ALA A 156 16.13 -5.06 8.02
N ALA A 157 15.07 -5.79 8.32
CA ALA A 157 15.09 -7.24 8.13
C ALA A 157 15.17 -7.49 6.62
N PRO A 158 16.04 -8.39 6.17
CA PRO A 158 16.06 -8.77 4.76
C PRO A 158 14.64 -9.17 4.39
N ILE A 159 14.15 -8.59 3.29
CA ILE A 159 12.91 -9.08 2.67
C ILE A 159 13.20 -10.55 2.41
N ALA A 160 12.50 -11.42 3.13
CA ALA A 160 12.60 -12.84 2.90
C ALA A 160 12.30 -13.10 1.43
N ASP A 161 13.25 -13.72 0.76
CA ASP A 161 13.19 -14.09 -0.65
C ASP A 161 11.99 -15.02 -0.93
#